data_0a76d21d63be51d82ce83c916e94ba80
#
_entry.id   0a76d21d63be51d82ce83c916e94ba80
#
_cell.length_a   1.000
_cell.length_b   1.000
_cell.length_c   1.000
_cell.angle_alpha   90.00
_cell.angle_beta   90.00
_cell.angle_gamma   90.00
#
_symmetry.space_group_name_H-M   'P 1'
#
loop_
_entity.id
_entity.type
_entity.pdbx_description
1 polymer ?
#
loop_
_entity_poly.entity_id
_entity_poly.type
_entity_poly.pdbx_seq_one_letter_code
_entity_poly.pdbx_strand_id
1 'polypeptide(L)'
;MTDFPLTTPVALLIFNRPDTTARVFEAIRQAKPPKLLVVADGPRPDRADDIEKCKAARAVIEGVDWDCEVLTNYSDINLGCKNRVSSGLNWVFDTVEEAIILEDDCVSAPTFFRFCEELLEYYRHDQRIAVISGNNFQFGKKRTDYSYYFSRYNHCWGWATWRRAWQYYDGEMKHWPQVRDGDWLTAILEETQAVKYWTKIFQATYDNKNDSWAYRWTFSCWIQNGLTILPNHNLVSNIGFGEGATHTATKNSRLANISRQEMIFPLKHPPFILRDVSLDKFTHNSVFKAKSFSLQQLSYRVRWEVSGFREQGTRNREQ
;
A
#
# COMPACT_ATOMS: atom_id res chain seq x y z
N MET A 1 18.47 21.63 4.86
CA MET A 1 18.34 20.16 4.65
C MET A 1 19.33 19.53 5.56
N THR A 2 18.92 18.66 6.48
CA THR A 2 19.84 17.93 7.35
C THR A 2 20.57 16.91 6.49
N ASP A 3 21.89 16.94 6.55
CA ASP A 3 22.78 16.02 5.83
C ASP A 3 22.70 14.63 6.50
N PHE A 4 21.60 13.91 6.24
CA PHE A 4 21.39 12.55 6.71
C PHE A 4 21.65 11.61 5.54
N PRO A 5 22.80 10.92 5.50
CA PRO A 5 23.12 9.98 4.45
C PRO A 5 22.25 8.74 4.61
N LEU A 6 21.31 8.53 3.69
CA LEU A 6 20.49 7.32 3.65
C LEU A 6 21.35 6.12 3.26
N THR A 7 21.26 5.05 4.03
CA THR A 7 21.97 3.78 3.76
C THR A 7 21.01 2.65 3.36
N THR A 8 19.72 2.81 3.69
CA THR A 8 18.66 1.83 3.40
C THR A 8 18.32 1.82 1.91
N PRO A 9 18.24 0.64 1.26
CA PRO A 9 17.73 0.50 -0.10
C PRO A 9 16.30 1.02 -0.26
N VAL A 10 16.01 1.63 -1.42
CA VAL A 10 14.67 2.05 -1.79
C VAL A 10 14.15 1.17 -2.94
N ALA A 11 12.92 0.68 -2.83
CA ALA A 11 12.19 0.00 -3.89
C ALA A 11 11.11 0.93 -4.44
N LEU A 12 11.12 1.15 -5.76
CA LEU A 12 10.13 1.95 -6.48
C LEU A 12 9.30 1.06 -7.40
N LEU A 13 7.99 1.01 -7.16
CA LEU A 13 7.02 0.25 -7.94
C LEU A 13 6.34 1.18 -8.93
N ILE A 14 6.50 0.95 -10.24
CA ILE A 14 5.98 1.82 -11.30
C ILE A 14 5.14 1.04 -12.31
N PHE A 15 4.28 1.76 -13.03
CA PHE A 15 3.54 1.18 -14.14
C PHE A 15 3.51 2.13 -15.35
N ASN A 16 2.42 2.85 -15.56
CA ASN A 16 2.15 3.64 -16.77
C ASN A 16 1.80 5.10 -16.49
N ARG A 17 2.34 5.67 -15.39
CA ARG A 17 2.06 7.05 -14.96
C ARG A 17 3.36 7.87 -14.85
N PRO A 18 3.96 8.29 -15.98
CA PRO A 18 5.25 8.98 -15.98
C PRO A 18 5.26 10.26 -15.12
N ASP A 19 4.17 11.03 -15.12
CA ASP A 19 4.10 12.31 -14.40
C ASP A 19 4.14 12.12 -12.88
N THR A 20 3.39 11.16 -12.33
CA THR A 20 3.44 10.84 -10.90
C THR A 20 4.73 10.14 -10.54
N THR A 21 5.21 9.22 -11.39
CA THR A 21 6.52 8.57 -11.23
C THR A 21 7.63 9.59 -11.09
N ALA A 22 7.69 10.62 -11.95
CA ALA A 22 8.69 11.68 -11.88
C ALA A 22 8.65 12.45 -10.55
N ARG A 23 7.46 12.70 -10.01
CA ARG A 23 7.31 13.38 -8.71
C ARG A 23 7.76 12.53 -7.53
N VAL A 24 7.51 11.22 -7.55
CA VAL A 24 8.00 10.30 -6.52
C VAL A 24 9.51 10.12 -6.66
N PHE A 25 10.00 9.98 -7.89
CA PHE A 25 11.43 9.87 -8.17
C PHE A 25 12.21 11.08 -7.67
N GLU A 26 11.68 12.31 -7.82
CA GLU A 26 12.33 13.51 -7.31
C GLU A 26 12.48 13.49 -5.77
N ALA A 27 11.50 12.94 -5.03
CA ALA A 27 11.64 12.75 -3.60
C ALA A 27 12.74 11.71 -3.26
N ILE A 28 12.86 10.64 -4.04
CA ILE A 28 13.93 9.63 -3.91
C ILE A 28 15.28 10.26 -4.25
N ARG A 29 15.37 11.08 -5.33
CA ARG A 29 16.58 11.78 -5.74
C ARG A 29 17.12 12.70 -4.65
N GLN A 30 16.24 13.37 -3.88
CA GLN A 30 16.63 14.19 -2.74
C GLN A 30 17.17 13.37 -1.57
N ALA A 31 16.69 12.15 -1.38
CA ALA A 31 17.15 11.24 -0.32
C ALA A 31 18.45 10.51 -0.69
N LYS A 32 18.76 10.39 -1.98
CA LYS A 32 19.99 9.77 -2.52
C LYS A 32 20.29 8.39 -1.94
N PRO A 33 19.37 7.40 -2.04
CA PRO A 33 19.65 6.06 -1.56
C PRO A 33 20.86 5.46 -2.31
N PRO A 34 21.73 4.67 -1.63
CA PRO A 34 22.86 4.02 -2.29
C PRO A 34 22.42 2.87 -3.22
N LYS A 35 21.18 2.40 -3.07
CA LYS A 35 20.61 1.34 -3.91
C LYS A 35 19.13 1.65 -4.21
N LEU A 36 18.78 1.59 -5.49
CA LEU A 36 17.41 1.75 -6.00
C LEU A 36 16.98 0.49 -6.76
N LEU A 37 15.97 -0.19 -6.25
CA LEU A 37 15.36 -1.35 -6.89
C LEU A 37 14.07 -0.93 -7.58
N VAL A 38 13.99 -1.05 -8.91
CA VAL A 38 12.81 -0.60 -9.66
C VAL A 38 12.05 -1.79 -10.21
N VAL A 39 10.79 -1.87 -9.84
CA VAL A 39 9.86 -2.90 -10.30
C VAL A 39 8.83 -2.25 -11.23
N ALA A 40 8.75 -2.68 -12.50
CA ALA A 40 7.81 -2.11 -13.46
C ALA A 40 6.92 -3.19 -14.09
N ASP A 41 5.61 -2.95 -14.13
CA ASP A 41 4.68 -3.79 -14.89
C ASP A 41 4.76 -3.50 -16.40
N GLY A 42 4.34 -4.44 -17.21
CA GLY A 42 4.22 -4.31 -18.66
C GLY A 42 2.91 -3.66 -19.09
N PRO A 43 2.81 -3.22 -20.37
CA PRO A 43 1.60 -2.63 -20.92
C PRO A 43 0.44 -3.64 -20.99
N ARG A 44 -0.78 -3.17 -20.77
CA ARG A 44 -2.00 -3.97 -20.96
C ARG A 44 -2.24 -4.19 -22.47
N PRO A 45 -2.58 -5.41 -22.89
CA PRO A 45 -2.71 -5.73 -24.30
C PRO A 45 -3.88 -5.01 -25.00
N ASP A 46 -4.90 -4.60 -24.24
CA ASP A 46 -6.10 -3.92 -24.70
C ASP A 46 -6.00 -2.38 -24.62
N ARG A 47 -4.81 -1.82 -24.30
CA ARG A 47 -4.55 -0.39 -24.11
C ARG A 47 -3.34 0.05 -24.92
N ALA A 48 -3.58 0.55 -26.12
CA ALA A 48 -2.51 0.95 -27.03
C ALA A 48 -1.59 2.04 -26.48
N ASP A 49 -2.12 2.94 -25.64
CA ASP A 49 -1.38 4.04 -25.01
C ASP A 49 -0.49 3.58 -23.86
N ASP A 50 -0.69 2.37 -23.33
CA ASP A 50 0.14 1.85 -22.23
C ASP A 50 1.59 1.61 -22.65
N ILE A 51 1.85 1.27 -23.90
CA ILE A 51 3.22 0.98 -24.40
C ILE A 51 4.10 2.24 -24.20
N GLU A 52 3.66 3.37 -24.72
CA GLU A 52 4.41 4.61 -24.60
C GLU A 52 4.46 5.13 -23.15
N LYS A 53 3.37 5.00 -22.41
CA LYS A 53 3.32 5.40 -21.00
C LYS A 53 4.26 4.56 -20.12
N CYS A 54 4.29 3.24 -20.28
CA CYS A 54 5.22 2.37 -19.56
C CYS A 54 6.68 2.70 -19.92
N LYS A 55 6.98 2.92 -21.20
CA LYS A 55 8.30 3.36 -21.65
C LYS A 55 8.69 4.70 -21.02
N ALA A 56 7.81 5.69 -21.05
CA ALA A 56 8.06 6.99 -20.44
C ALA A 56 8.23 6.91 -18.92
N ALA A 57 7.45 6.07 -18.21
CA ALA A 57 7.61 5.86 -16.77
C ALA A 57 8.96 5.20 -16.42
N ARG A 58 9.41 4.23 -17.22
CA ARG A 58 10.72 3.58 -17.06
C ARG A 58 11.87 4.56 -17.35
N ALA A 59 11.73 5.43 -18.34
CA ALA A 59 12.74 6.44 -18.70
C ALA A 59 13.00 7.46 -17.57
N VAL A 60 12.04 7.69 -16.65
CA VAL A 60 12.27 8.55 -15.47
C VAL A 60 13.48 8.07 -14.64
N ILE A 61 13.74 6.76 -14.62
CA ILE A 61 14.82 6.15 -13.82
C ILE A 61 16.21 6.49 -14.37
N GLU A 62 16.32 6.84 -15.66
CA GLU A 62 17.57 7.30 -16.28
C GLU A 62 18.07 8.62 -15.68
N GLY A 63 17.20 9.33 -14.94
CA GLY A 63 17.51 10.56 -14.23
C GLY A 63 18.30 10.38 -12.92
N VAL A 64 18.79 9.17 -12.58
CA VAL A 64 19.67 8.95 -11.44
C VAL A 64 21.01 9.65 -11.69
N ASP A 65 21.29 10.68 -10.88
CA ASP A 65 22.48 11.56 -10.99
C ASP A 65 23.30 11.61 -9.70
N TRP A 66 23.14 10.64 -8.83
CA TRP A 66 23.92 10.44 -7.60
C TRP A 66 24.54 9.04 -7.57
N ASP A 67 25.50 8.80 -6.69
CA ASP A 67 26.11 7.48 -6.51
C ASP A 67 25.07 6.48 -6.00
N CYS A 68 24.62 5.58 -6.90
CA CYS A 68 23.51 4.66 -6.66
C CYS A 68 23.63 3.41 -7.53
N GLU A 69 23.58 2.25 -6.89
CA GLU A 69 23.37 0.99 -7.60
C GLU A 69 21.89 0.86 -8.01
N VAL A 70 21.60 0.95 -9.30
CA VAL A 70 20.24 0.80 -9.83
C VAL A 70 20.03 -0.62 -10.35
N LEU A 71 19.07 -1.33 -9.75
CA LEU A 71 18.65 -2.66 -10.17
C LEU A 71 17.20 -2.60 -10.69
N THR A 72 16.95 -3.22 -11.84
CA THR A 72 15.64 -3.18 -12.48
C THR A 72 15.05 -4.58 -12.64
N ASN A 73 13.75 -4.69 -12.38
CA ASN A 73 12.94 -5.89 -12.65
C ASN A 73 11.71 -5.44 -13.43
N TYR A 74 11.77 -5.52 -14.77
CA TYR A 74 10.72 -5.08 -15.67
C TYR A 74 10.01 -6.28 -16.29
N SER A 75 8.68 -6.23 -16.33
CA SER A 75 7.89 -7.21 -17.06
C SER A 75 7.56 -6.70 -18.46
N ASP A 76 7.63 -7.57 -19.46
CA ASP A 76 7.23 -7.25 -20.84
C ASP A 76 5.71 -7.33 -21.02
N ILE A 77 5.02 -8.07 -20.15
CA ILE A 77 3.57 -8.24 -20.15
C ILE A 77 2.95 -7.67 -18.88
N ASN A 78 1.68 -7.29 -18.93
CA ASN A 78 0.95 -6.84 -17.74
C ASN A 78 0.58 -8.04 -16.87
N LEU A 79 1.09 -8.06 -15.65
CA LEU A 79 0.80 -9.09 -14.64
C LEU A 79 -0.35 -8.70 -13.70
N GLY A 80 -0.77 -7.43 -13.73
CA GLY A 80 -1.75 -6.86 -12.82
C GLY A 80 -1.18 -6.55 -11.42
N CYS A 81 -1.90 -5.73 -10.68
CA CYS A 81 -1.43 -5.19 -9.41
C CYS A 81 -1.04 -6.27 -8.40
N LYS A 82 -1.89 -7.29 -8.20
CA LYS A 82 -1.61 -8.40 -7.27
C LYS A 82 -0.28 -9.08 -7.59
N ASN A 83 -0.17 -9.58 -8.83
CA ASN A 83 0.94 -10.45 -9.19
C ASN A 83 2.23 -9.63 -9.38
N ARG A 84 2.12 -8.44 -9.99
CA ARG A 84 3.30 -7.62 -10.25
C ARG A 84 3.94 -7.11 -8.98
N VAL A 85 3.13 -6.56 -8.05
CA VAL A 85 3.66 -6.06 -6.78
C VAL A 85 4.24 -7.21 -5.96
N SER A 86 3.52 -8.32 -5.80
CA SER A 86 4.02 -9.44 -4.99
C SER A 86 5.28 -10.08 -5.55
N SER A 87 5.34 -10.36 -6.86
CA SER A 87 6.56 -10.92 -7.49
C SER A 87 7.73 -9.93 -7.44
N GLY A 88 7.45 -8.64 -7.60
CA GLY A 88 8.46 -7.60 -7.48
C GLY A 88 9.02 -7.48 -6.07
N LEU A 89 8.17 -7.51 -5.05
CA LEU A 89 8.63 -7.46 -3.65
C LEU A 89 9.34 -8.75 -3.24
N ASN A 90 8.96 -9.92 -3.78
CA ASN A 90 9.74 -11.14 -3.60
C ASN A 90 11.17 -10.94 -4.12
N TRP A 91 11.33 -10.43 -5.35
CA TRP A 91 12.64 -10.13 -5.92
C TRP A 91 13.41 -9.06 -5.09
N VAL A 92 12.73 -8.04 -4.58
CA VAL A 92 13.35 -7.03 -3.70
C VAL A 92 13.93 -7.72 -2.45
N PHE A 93 13.14 -8.54 -1.76
CA PHE A 93 13.59 -9.19 -0.53
C PHE A 93 14.46 -10.43 -0.74
N ASP A 94 14.54 -10.97 -1.94
CA ASP A 94 15.61 -11.90 -2.35
C ASP A 94 16.95 -11.17 -2.50
N THR A 95 16.91 -9.88 -2.87
CA THR A 95 18.09 -9.05 -3.12
C THR A 95 18.60 -8.36 -1.85
N VAL A 96 17.70 -7.81 -1.00
CA VAL A 96 18.06 -7.01 0.19
C VAL A 96 17.33 -7.49 1.45
N GLU A 97 17.92 -7.24 2.63
CA GLU A 97 17.34 -7.66 3.92
C GLU A 97 16.18 -6.76 4.36
N GLU A 98 16.19 -5.50 3.94
CA GLU A 98 15.17 -4.50 4.26
C GLU A 98 15.09 -3.46 3.15
N ALA A 99 13.95 -2.81 3.01
CA ALA A 99 13.76 -1.77 2.02
C ALA A 99 12.67 -0.77 2.44
N ILE A 100 12.82 0.47 1.95
CA ILE A 100 11.76 1.47 1.92
C ILE A 100 11.05 1.32 0.57
N ILE A 101 9.72 1.19 0.57
CA ILE A 101 8.91 0.90 -0.62
C ILE A 101 8.00 2.08 -0.93
N LEU A 102 8.05 2.55 -2.17
CA LEU A 102 7.18 3.58 -2.72
C LEU A 102 6.50 3.09 -4.00
N GLU A 103 5.23 3.43 -4.17
CA GLU A 103 4.53 3.29 -5.45
C GLU A 103 4.61 4.61 -6.24
N ASP A 104 4.37 4.56 -7.55
CA ASP A 104 4.54 5.69 -8.47
C ASP A 104 3.62 6.90 -8.20
N ASP A 105 2.77 6.82 -7.18
CA ASP A 105 1.88 7.89 -6.73
C ASP A 105 2.05 8.27 -5.24
N CYS A 106 3.05 7.72 -4.57
CA CYS A 106 3.29 7.89 -3.14
C CYS A 106 4.42 8.91 -2.90
N VAL A 107 4.10 10.21 -2.90
CA VAL A 107 5.10 11.27 -2.70
C VAL A 107 5.39 11.45 -1.22
N SER A 108 6.64 11.25 -0.81
CA SER A 108 7.08 11.36 0.59
C SER A 108 7.56 12.77 0.97
N ALA A 109 7.50 13.09 2.27
CA ALA A 109 8.26 14.19 2.85
C ALA A 109 9.75 13.81 2.95
N PRO A 110 10.69 14.75 2.90
CA PRO A 110 12.12 14.47 3.01
C PRO A 110 12.51 13.65 4.24
N THR A 111 11.89 13.90 5.38
CA THR A 111 12.15 13.19 6.64
C THR A 111 11.58 11.77 6.71
N PHE A 112 10.78 11.34 5.74
CA PHE A 112 10.22 9.98 5.68
C PHE A 112 11.32 8.92 5.59
N PHE A 113 12.33 9.13 4.78
CA PHE A 113 13.41 8.15 4.59
C PHE A 113 14.19 7.94 5.88
N ARG A 114 14.58 9.02 6.55
CA ARG A 114 15.26 8.94 7.85
C ARG A 114 14.38 8.28 8.91
N PHE A 115 13.08 8.60 8.95
CA PHE A 115 12.12 7.95 9.84
C PHE A 115 12.08 6.44 9.63
N CYS A 116 12.03 5.99 8.38
CA CYS A 116 12.05 4.57 8.06
C CYS A 116 13.37 3.91 8.46
N GLU A 117 14.50 4.51 8.10
CA GLU A 117 15.83 3.94 8.38
C GLU A 117 16.10 3.79 9.89
N GLU A 118 15.84 4.85 10.68
CA GLU A 118 16.04 4.77 12.14
C GLU A 118 15.16 3.68 12.78
N LEU A 119 13.91 3.49 12.29
CA LEU A 119 13.01 2.47 12.83
C LEU A 119 13.29 1.07 12.28
N LEU A 120 13.76 0.94 11.04
CA LEU A 120 14.23 -0.34 10.51
C LEU A 120 15.40 -0.85 11.36
N GLU A 121 16.35 0.00 11.70
CA GLU A 121 17.47 -0.36 12.58
C GLU A 121 16.98 -0.66 14.01
N TYR A 122 16.18 0.22 14.58
CA TYR A 122 15.73 0.10 15.98
C TYR A 122 14.92 -1.19 16.23
N TYR A 123 14.09 -1.62 15.26
CA TYR A 123 13.23 -2.80 15.37
C TYR A 123 13.69 -3.98 14.52
N ARG A 124 14.92 -3.98 14.02
CA ARG A 124 15.48 -5.02 13.15
C ARG A 124 15.22 -6.45 13.64
N HIS A 125 15.38 -6.66 14.93
CA HIS A 125 15.26 -7.99 15.56
C HIS A 125 13.93 -8.21 16.28
N ASP A 126 13.04 -7.23 16.31
CA ASP A 126 11.74 -7.36 17.00
C ASP A 126 10.68 -7.94 16.07
N GLN A 127 10.37 -9.23 16.27
CA GLN A 127 9.41 -9.97 15.44
C GLN A 127 7.96 -9.47 15.60
N ARG A 128 7.66 -8.66 16.63
CA ARG A 128 6.33 -8.08 16.81
C ARG A 128 6.04 -6.99 15.78
N ILE A 129 7.07 -6.38 15.19
CA ILE A 129 6.93 -5.30 14.21
C ILE A 129 7.12 -5.88 12.81
N ALA A 130 6.07 -5.74 11.98
CA ALA A 130 6.07 -6.21 10.60
C ALA A 130 6.24 -5.06 9.59
N VAL A 131 5.71 -3.87 9.89
CA VAL A 131 5.63 -2.76 8.93
C VAL A 131 5.94 -1.43 9.61
N ILE A 132 6.65 -0.55 8.90
CA ILE A 132 6.77 0.87 9.21
C ILE A 132 6.07 1.62 8.08
N SER A 133 5.02 2.39 8.38
CA SER A 133 4.27 3.14 7.37
C SER A 133 4.57 4.63 7.44
N GLY A 134 4.51 5.32 6.29
CA GLY A 134 4.56 6.77 6.21
C GLY A 134 3.20 7.46 6.38
N ASN A 135 2.11 6.69 6.44
CA ASN A 135 0.77 7.26 6.49
C ASN A 135 0.27 7.51 7.92
N ASN A 136 -0.48 8.61 8.07
CA ASN A 136 -1.29 8.87 9.24
C ASN A 136 -2.71 9.26 8.81
N PHE A 137 -3.70 8.41 9.13
CA PHE A 137 -5.12 8.66 8.84
C PHE A 137 -5.90 9.17 10.05
N GLN A 138 -5.22 9.87 10.98
CA GLN A 138 -5.86 10.56 12.09
C GLN A 138 -6.31 11.99 11.72
N PHE A 139 -6.09 12.40 10.45
CA PHE A 139 -6.52 13.68 9.86
C PHE A 139 -6.11 14.89 10.69
N GLY A 140 -4.83 14.98 11.06
CA GLY A 140 -4.22 16.09 11.79
C GLY A 140 -4.46 16.08 13.31
N LYS A 141 -5.15 15.07 13.85
CA LYS A 141 -5.31 14.93 15.29
C LYS A 141 -4.07 14.30 15.90
N LYS A 142 -3.33 15.06 16.70
CA LYS A 142 -2.26 14.53 17.53
C LYS A 142 -2.84 13.60 18.60
N ARG A 143 -2.34 12.37 18.69
CA ARG A 143 -2.87 11.34 19.59
C ARG A 143 -1.88 10.92 20.67
N THR A 144 -0.60 11.17 20.48
CA THR A 144 0.46 10.82 21.41
C THR A 144 1.54 11.89 21.40
N ASP A 145 2.34 11.97 22.45
CA ASP A 145 3.54 12.81 22.52
C ASP A 145 4.78 12.12 21.95
N TYR A 146 4.67 10.83 21.60
CA TYR A 146 5.72 10.09 20.90
C TYR A 146 5.71 10.41 19.40
N SER A 147 6.80 10.08 18.70
CA SER A 147 6.92 10.32 17.26
C SER A 147 6.02 9.39 16.45
N TYR A 148 5.60 8.27 17.02
CA TYR A 148 4.80 7.24 16.39
C TYR A 148 4.02 6.42 17.41
N TYR A 149 3.14 5.55 16.92
CA TYR A 149 2.35 4.60 17.72
C TYR A 149 2.24 3.25 16.99
N PHE A 150 1.78 2.22 17.69
CA PHE A 150 1.59 0.88 17.12
C PHE A 150 0.12 0.67 16.76
N SER A 151 -0.10 0.09 15.59
CA SER A 151 -1.41 -0.18 15.01
C SER A 151 -1.45 -1.60 14.45
N ARG A 152 -2.64 -2.13 14.31
CA ARG A 152 -2.89 -3.34 13.53
C ARG A 152 -2.99 -3.05 12.03
N TYR A 153 -3.40 -1.84 11.66
CA TYR A 153 -3.61 -1.48 10.26
C TYR A 153 -2.30 -1.10 9.59
N ASN A 154 -1.88 -1.92 8.62
CA ASN A 154 -0.78 -1.60 7.75
C ASN A 154 -1.28 -0.72 6.59
N HIS A 155 -0.74 0.48 6.50
CA HIS A 155 -0.97 1.38 5.39
C HIS A 155 0.22 1.31 4.45
N CYS A 156 -0.03 1.12 3.15
CA CYS A 156 0.98 0.80 2.15
C CYS A 156 1.35 1.97 1.22
N TRP A 157 0.93 3.19 1.50
CA TRP A 157 1.36 4.34 0.71
C TRP A 157 2.66 4.90 1.29
N GLY A 158 3.78 4.42 0.78
CA GLY A 158 5.10 4.67 1.37
C GLY A 158 5.27 3.95 2.71
N TRP A 159 6.07 2.90 2.70
CA TRP A 159 6.26 2.03 3.84
C TRP A 159 7.64 1.37 3.80
N ALA A 160 8.02 0.73 4.90
CA ALA A 160 9.24 -0.04 4.97
C ALA A 160 9.01 -1.35 5.71
N THR A 161 9.81 -2.36 5.38
CA THR A 161 9.77 -3.68 6.01
C THR A 161 11.07 -4.44 5.79
N TRP A 162 11.14 -5.61 6.37
CA TRP A 162 12.27 -6.54 6.32
C TRP A 162 11.91 -7.82 5.58
N ARG A 163 12.90 -8.50 5.01
CA ARG A 163 12.76 -9.86 4.47
C ARG A 163 12.11 -10.80 5.49
N ARG A 164 12.52 -10.73 6.77
CA ARG A 164 11.96 -11.54 7.86
C ARG A 164 10.45 -11.39 8.05
N ALA A 165 9.88 -10.24 7.71
CA ALA A 165 8.44 -10.03 7.76
C ALA A 165 7.76 -10.40 6.44
N TRP A 166 8.35 -9.99 5.31
CA TRP A 166 7.78 -10.26 3.98
C TRP A 166 7.69 -11.77 3.66
N GLN A 167 8.57 -12.61 4.20
CA GLN A 167 8.51 -14.06 4.02
C GLN A 167 7.16 -14.69 4.41
N TYR A 168 6.35 -14.00 5.24
CA TYR A 168 5.01 -14.44 5.61
C TYR A 168 3.92 -14.05 4.61
N TYR A 169 4.27 -13.29 3.55
CA TYR A 169 3.31 -12.92 2.53
C TYR A 169 2.76 -14.18 1.84
N ASP A 170 1.44 -14.36 1.94
CA ASP A 170 0.73 -15.46 1.27
C ASP A 170 -0.28 -14.92 0.27
N GLY A 171 0.11 -14.94 -1.02
CA GLY A 171 -0.74 -14.49 -2.13
C GLY A 171 -2.00 -15.33 -2.33
N GLU A 172 -2.03 -16.55 -1.81
CA GLU A 172 -3.18 -17.46 -1.92
C GLU A 172 -4.05 -17.49 -0.66
N MET A 173 -3.61 -16.80 0.42
CA MET A 173 -4.32 -16.76 1.71
C MET A 173 -4.72 -18.16 2.22
N LYS A 174 -3.79 -19.12 2.19
CA LYS A 174 -4.04 -20.55 2.49
C LYS A 174 -4.72 -20.80 3.82
N HIS A 175 -4.45 -19.95 4.82
CA HIS A 175 -5.03 -20.07 6.16
C HIS A 175 -6.40 -19.35 6.30
N TRP A 176 -6.88 -18.65 5.24
CA TRP A 176 -8.14 -17.91 5.36
C TRP A 176 -9.35 -18.79 5.73
N PRO A 177 -9.58 -19.95 5.09
CA PRO A 177 -10.70 -20.82 5.48
C PRO A 177 -10.67 -21.19 6.97
N GLN A 178 -9.52 -21.58 7.49
CA GLN A 178 -9.36 -21.92 8.90
C GLN A 178 -9.61 -20.73 9.84
N VAL A 179 -9.09 -19.55 9.49
CA VAL A 179 -9.28 -18.32 10.28
C VAL A 179 -10.74 -17.89 10.28
N ARG A 180 -11.42 -17.97 9.13
CA ARG A 180 -12.84 -17.65 8.97
C ARG A 180 -13.71 -18.60 9.79
N ASP A 181 -13.54 -19.89 9.61
CA ASP A 181 -14.43 -20.92 10.17
C ASP A 181 -14.22 -21.07 11.68
N GLY A 182 -13.04 -20.75 12.19
CA GLY A 182 -12.71 -20.68 13.62
C GLY A 182 -13.03 -19.33 14.28
N ASP A 183 -13.62 -18.37 13.55
CA ASP A 183 -13.95 -17.01 14.03
C ASP A 183 -12.75 -16.25 14.65
N TRP A 184 -11.53 -16.54 14.18
CA TRP A 184 -10.29 -15.98 14.75
C TRP A 184 -10.16 -14.46 14.55
N LEU A 185 -10.91 -13.86 13.62
CA LEU A 185 -10.90 -12.40 13.46
C LEU A 185 -11.45 -11.67 14.69
N THR A 186 -12.27 -12.32 15.52
CA THR A 186 -12.76 -11.73 16.78
C THR A 186 -11.64 -11.50 17.79
N ALA A 187 -10.64 -12.38 17.82
CA ALA A 187 -9.45 -12.20 18.66
C ALA A 187 -8.55 -11.06 18.16
N ILE A 188 -8.63 -10.76 16.87
CA ILE A 188 -7.83 -9.70 16.23
C ILE A 188 -8.57 -8.35 16.31
N LEU A 189 -9.87 -8.34 16.03
CA LEU A 189 -10.73 -7.18 15.91
C LEU A 189 -11.79 -7.21 17.01
N GLU A 190 -11.73 -6.28 17.93
CA GLU A 190 -12.62 -6.25 19.10
C GLU A 190 -14.05 -5.84 18.77
N GLU A 191 -14.27 -5.16 17.62
CA GLU A 191 -15.58 -4.66 17.23
C GLU A 191 -16.25 -5.57 16.20
N THR A 192 -17.46 -6.04 16.50
CA THR A 192 -18.27 -6.88 15.61
C THR A 192 -18.42 -6.29 14.19
N GLN A 193 -18.53 -4.95 14.08
CA GLN A 193 -18.64 -4.30 12.77
C GLN A 193 -17.31 -4.40 11.98
N ALA A 194 -16.17 -4.29 12.65
CA ALA A 194 -14.87 -4.47 12.04
C ALA A 194 -14.67 -5.93 11.59
N VAL A 195 -15.05 -6.89 12.44
CA VAL A 195 -15.03 -8.32 12.09
C VAL A 195 -15.85 -8.58 10.81
N LYS A 196 -17.11 -8.14 10.77
CA LYS A 196 -17.99 -8.30 9.59
C LYS A 196 -17.39 -7.67 8.33
N TYR A 197 -16.82 -6.47 8.44
CA TYR A 197 -16.21 -5.78 7.32
C TYR A 197 -15.01 -6.57 6.78
N TRP A 198 -14.07 -6.94 7.66
CA TRP A 198 -12.84 -7.60 7.25
C TRP A 198 -13.07 -9.05 6.80
N THR A 199 -14.03 -9.77 7.39
CA THR A 199 -14.47 -11.07 6.88
C THR A 199 -14.94 -10.97 5.44
N LYS A 200 -15.75 -9.95 5.10
CA LYS A 200 -16.21 -9.71 3.72
C LYS A 200 -15.04 -9.38 2.78
N ILE A 201 -14.12 -8.52 3.22
CA ILE A 201 -12.96 -8.12 2.41
C ILE A 201 -12.04 -9.31 2.17
N PHE A 202 -11.67 -10.06 3.20
CA PHE A 202 -10.77 -11.21 3.05
C PHE A 202 -11.41 -12.34 2.25
N GLN A 203 -12.73 -12.57 2.42
CA GLN A 203 -13.43 -13.55 1.58
C GLN A 203 -13.39 -13.13 0.10
N ALA A 204 -13.69 -11.88 -0.22
CA ALA A 204 -13.63 -11.38 -1.60
C ALA A 204 -12.20 -11.44 -2.17
N THR A 205 -11.19 -11.22 -1.32
CA THR A 205 -9.78 -11.31 -1.70
C THR A 205 -9.36 -12.75 -1.98
N TYR A 206 -9.76 -13.67 -1.11
CA TYR A 206 -9.53 -15.12 -1.27
C TYR A 206 -10.20 -15.66 -2.55
N ASP A 207 -11.43 -15.23 -2.82
CA ASP A 207 -12.18 -15.58 -4.04
C ASP A 207 -11.63 -14.88 -5.31
N ASN A 208 -10.52 -14.16 -5.25
CA ASN A 208 -9.94 -13.37 -6.34
C ASN A 208 -10.94 -12.35 -6.97
N LYS A 209 -11.91 -11.86 -6.19
CA LYS A 209 -12.87 -10.83 -6.63
C LYS A 209 -12.28 -9.41 -6.59
N ASN A 210 -11.09 -9.26 -6.07
CA ASN A 210 -10.29 -8.03 -6.14
C ASN A 210 -8.82 -8.37 -6.42
N ASP A 211 -8.15 -7.48 -7.14
CA ASP A 211 -6.73 -7.59 -7.52
C ASP A 211 -5.84 -6.81 -6.54
N SER A 212 -5.99 -7.06 -5.24
CA SER A 212 -5.24 -6.35 -4.20
C SER A 212 -4.21 -7.25 -3.54
N TRP A 213 -2.93 -6.90 -3.69
CA TRP A 213 -1.83 -7.46 -2.91
C TRP A 213 -1.89 -7.02 -1.44
N ALA A 214 -2.31 -5.78 -1.19
CA ALA A 214 -2.27 -5.14 0.12
C ALA A 214 -3.23 -5.80 1.15
N TYR A 215 -4.40 -6.28 0.73
CA TYR A 215 -5.28 -7.02 1.65
C TYR A 215 -4.69 -8.38 2.04
N ARG A 216 -3.96 -9.02 1.12
CA ARG A 216 -3.23 -10.27 1.40
C ARG A 216 -2.10 -10.01 2.40
N TRP A 217 -1.37 -8.91 2.22
CA TRP A 217 -0.35 -8.49 3.16
C TRP A 217 -0.94 -8.17 4.55
N THR A 218 -2.07 -7.45 4.60
CA THR A 218 -2.79 -7.20 5.85
C THR A 218 -3.16 -8.50 6.56
N PHE A 219 -3.73 -9.46 5.83
CA PHE A 219 -4.07 -10.76 6.37
C PHE A 219 -2.83 -11.50 6.90
N SER A 220 -1.76 -11.54 6.12
CA SER A 220 -0.49 -12.18 6.51
C SER A 220 0.10 -11.57 7.79
N CYS A 221 0.13 -10.24 7.90
CA CYS A 221 0.58 -9.58 9.13
C CYS A 221 -0.30 -9.94 10.34
N TRP A 222 -1.62 -9.96 10.16
CA TRP A 222 -2.54 -10.19 11.26
C TRP A 222 -2.46 -11.60 11.83
N ILE A 223 -2.37 -12.62 10.98
CA ILE A 223 -2.25 -14.02 11.46
C ILE A 223 -0.89 -14.33 12.11
N GLN A 224 0.11 -13.47 11.89
CA GLN A 224 1.41 -13.50 12.56
C GLN A 224 1.47 -12.55 13.76
N ASN A 225 0.35 -11.92 14.12
CA ASN A 225 0.27 -10.93 15.19
C ASN A 225 1.22 -9.73 15.00
N GLY A 226 1.60 -9.45 13.75
CA GLY A 226 2.50 -8.37 13.37
C GLY A 226 1.87 -6.98 13.52
N LEU A 227 2.57 -6.07 14.19
CA LEU A 227 2.18 -4.69 14.36
C LEU A 227 2.81 -3.81 13.28
N THR A 228 2.14 -2.69 13.02
CA THR A 228 2.61 -1.61 12.18
C THR A 228 2.95 -0.39 13.01
N ILE A 229 4.08 0.23 12.73
CA ILE A 229 4.41 1.56 13.22
C ILE A 229 3.76 2.60 12.32
N LEU A 230 2.95 3.48 12.90
CA LEU A 230 2.35 4.62 12.22
C LEU A 230 2.89 5.93 12.79
N PRO A 231 3.38 6.86 11.95
CA PRO A 231 3.91 8.14 12.40
C PRO A 231 2.81 9.01 13.01
N ASN A 232 3.16 9.88 13.94
CA ASN A 232 2.20 10.82 14.55
C ASN A 232 1.79 11.95 13.59
N HIS A 233 2.52 12.13 12.49
CA HIS A 233 2.22 13.04 11.39
C HIS A 233 2.23 12.28 10.06
N ASN A 234 1.40 12.71 9.09
CA ASN A 234 1.42 12.08 7.77
C ASN A 234 2.68 12.46 7.01
N LEU A 235 3.49 11.47 6.63
CA LEU A 235 4.76 11.67 5.93
C LEU A 235 4.67 11.41 4.42
N VAL A 236 3.60 10.76 3.95
CA VAL A 236 3.42 10.40 2.54
C VAL A 236 2.04 10.77 2.05
N SER A 237 1.97 11.43 0.90
CA SER A 237 0.74 11.78 0.20
C SER A 237 0.55 10.90 -1.01
N ASN A 238 -0.61 10.26 -1.14
CA ASN A 238 -0.98 9.58 -2.38
C ASN A 238 -1.62 10.59 -3.34
N ILE A 239 -1.01 10.75 -4.51
CA ILE A 239 -1.43 11.68 -5.57
C ILE A 239 -2.11 10.97 -6.75
N GLY A 240 -2.31 9.67 -6.67
CA GLY A 240 -2.87 8.81 -7.73
C GLY A 240 -4.39 8.72 -7.74
N PHE A 241 -5.12 9.65 -7.10
CA PHE A 241 -6.57 9.69 -7.10
C PHE A 241 -7.13 10.35 -8.36
N GLY A 242 -8.10 9.70 -9.01
CA GLY A 242 -8.82 10.27 -10.17
C GLY A 242 -8.79 9.38 -11.41
N GLU A 243 -8.88 9.98 -12.59
CA GLU A 243 -8.85 9.27 -13.89
C GLU A 243 -7.52 8.53 -14.05
N GLY A 244 -7.57 7.24 -14.37
CA GLY A 244 -6.37 6.38 -14.48
C GLY A 244 -5.95 5.67 -13.20
N ALA A 245 -6.61 5.92 -12.07
CA ALA A 245 -6.33 5.20 -10.82
C ALA A 245 -6.86 3.76 -10.84
N THR A 246 -6.05 2.79 -10.47
CA THR A 246 -6.42 1.37 -10.44
C THR A 246 -7.43 1.07 -9.32
N HIS A 247 -7.25 1.65 -8.13
CA HIS A 247 -8.06 1.35 -6.94
C HIS A 247 -8.68 2.58 -6.27
N THR A 248 -8.39 3.80 -6.72
CA THR A 248 -8.74 5.08 -6.05
C THR A 248 -9.44 6.06 -6.98
N ALA A 249 -10.47 5.59 -7.70
CA ALA A 249 -11.18 6.37 -8.74
C ALA A 249 -11.92 7.63 -8.24
N THR A 250 -12.15 7.78 -6.92
CA THR A 250 -12.93 8.91 -6.39
C THR A 250 -12.03 10.12 -6.10
N LYS A 251 -12.03 11.12 -6.98
CA LYS A 251 -11.25 12.40 -6.84
C LYS A 251 -11.49 13.10 -5.50
N ASN A 252 -12.69 13.03 -4.95
CA ASN A 252 -13.10 13.71 -3.70
C ASN A 252 -12.92 12.81 -2.45
N SER A 253 -12.06 11.81 -2.49
CA SER A 253 -11.75 11.00 -1.32
C SER A 253 -11.03 11.83 -0.27
N ARG A 254 -11.43 11.70 1.00
CA ARG A 254 -10.71 12.31 2.14
C ARG A 254 -9.26 11.80 2.28
N LEU A 255 -8.93 10.73 1.59
CA LEU A 255 -7.59 10.13 1.57
C LEU A 255 -6.73 10.68 0.43
N ALA A 256 -7.33 11.41 -0.53
CA ALA A 256 -6.61 12.01 -1.64
C ALA A 256 -5.77 13.20 -1.15
N ASN A 257 -4.51 13.24 -1.57
CA ASN A 257 -3.62 14.38 -1.35
C ASN A 257 -3.53 14.85 0.12
N ILE A 258 -3.57 13.92 1.10
CA ILE A 258 -3.38 14.29 2.50
C ILE A 258 -2.04 15.01 2.63
N SER A 259 -2.05 16.21 3.24
CA SER A 259 -0.85 17.01 3.42
C SER A 259 0.24 16.25 4.16
N ARG A 260 1.46 16.36 3.66
CA ARG A 260 2.66 15.82 4.32
C ARG A 260 3.17 16.82 5.34
N GLN A 261 3.74 16.29 6.40
CA GLN A 261 4.45 17.04 7.43
C GLN A 261 5.84 16.45 7.61
N GLU A 262 6.76 17.22 8.15
CA GLU A 262 8.10 16.75 8.48
C GLU A 262 8.09 16.07 9.85
N MET A 263 8.86 14.98 9.99
CA MET A 263 9.13 14.36 11.27
C MET A 263 10.17 15.17 12.05
N ILE A 264 9.95 15.30 13.34
CA ILE A 264 10.88 15.97 14.25
C ILE A 264 11.84 14.92 14.83
N PHE A 265 13.15 15.23 14.80
CA PHE A 265 14.20 14.38 15.37
C PHE A 265 14.89 15.06 16.55
N PRO A 266 15.43 14.28 17.52
CA PRO A 266 15.45 12.81 17.56
C PRO A 266 14.04 12.23 17.76
N LEU A 267 13.82 10.99 17.31
CA LEU A 267 12.56 10.29 17.51
C LEU A 267 12.30 10.06 19.01
N LYS A 268 11.05 10.32 19.42
CA LYS A 268 10.56 9.97 20.75
C LYS A 268 9.86 8.61 20.68
N HIS A 269 10.54 7.57 21.13
CA HIS A 269 10.04 6.21 21.12
C HIS A 269 9.01 5.97 22.24
N PRO A 270 7.88 5.26 21.97
CA PRO A 270 7.03 4.74 23.02
C PRO A 270 7.81 3.77 23.93
N PRO A 271 7.62 3.81 25.28
CA PRO A 271 8.36 2.95 26.20
C PRO A 271 7.87 1.50 26.22
N PHE A 272 6.79 1.20 25.49
CA PHE A 272 6.20 -0.15 25.38
C PHE A 272 5.64 -0.36 23.98
N ILE A 273 5.57 -1.62 23.56
CA ILE A 273 5.02 -2.02 22.24
C ILE A 273 3.60 -2.57 22.48
N LEU A 274 2.65 -1.67 22.56
CA LEU A 274 1.23 -2.01 22.64
C LEU A 274 0.45 -1.28 21.56
N ARG A 275 -0.43 -2.00 20.92
CA ARG A 275 -1.37 -1.46 19.93
C ARG A 275 -2.29 -0.41 20.57
N ASP A 276 -2.44 0.72 19.92
CA ASP A 276 -3.45 1.69 20.34
C ASP A 276 -4.82 1.36 19.73
N VAL A 277 -5.65 0.71 20.52
CA VAL A 277 -6.99 0.27 20.12
C VAL A 277 -7.89 1.45 19.74
N SER A 278 -7.76 2.59 20.40
CA SER A 278 -8.61 3.76 20.15
C SER A 278 -8.29 4.40 18.78
N LEU A 279 -7.01 4.40 18.40
CA LEU A 279 -6.56 4.90 17.10
C LEU A 279 -6.95 3.93 15.97
N ASP A 280 -6.84 2.64 16.21
CA ASP A 280 -7.30 1.61 15.28
C ASP A 280 -8.80 1.73 15.03
N LYS A 281 -9.60 1.90 16.07
CA LYS A 281 -11.05 2.13 15.98
C LYS A 281 -11.38 3.39 15.17
N PHE A 282 -10.67 4.49 15.42
CA PHE A 282 -10.84 5.71 14.65
C PHE A 282 -10.51 5.48 13.17
N THR A 283 -9.38 4.83 12.87
CA THR A 283 -8.98 4.49 11.51
C THR A 283 -10.03 3.61 10.83
N HIS A 284 -10.51 2.55 11.51
CA HIS A 284 -11.57 1.70 10.97
C HIS A 284 -12.81 2.51 10.57
N ASN A 285 -13.32 3.33 11.48
CA ASN A 285 -14.54 4.10 11.26
C ASN A 285 -14.38 5.19 10.18
N SER A 286 -13.19 5.81 10.10
CA SER A 286 -12.94 6.94 9.19
C SER A 286 -12.55 6.52 7.78
N VAL A 287 -11.85 5.36 7.64
CA VAL A 287 -11.26 4.91 6.37
C VAL A 287 -12.04 3.74 5.77
N PHE A 288 -12.31 2.71 6.57
CA PHE A 288 -12.85 1.46 6.05
C PHE A 288 -14.38 1.43 6.08
N LYS A 289 -15.02 1.89 7.15
CA LYS A 289 -16.49 1.96 7.24
C LYS A 289 -17.09 2.91 6.19
N ALA A 290 -16.43 4.04 5.93
CA ALA A 290 -16.87 4.98 4.89
C ALA A 290 -16.85 4.36 3.48
N LYS A 291 -15.94 3.43 3.18
CA LYS A 291 -15.89 2.70 1.90
C LYS A 291 -17.04 1.70 1.73
N SER A 292 -17.64 1.19 2.80
CA SER A 292 -18.74 0.22 2.70
C SER A 292 -20.01 0.83 2.08
N PHE A 293 -20.24 2.11 2.24
CA PHE A 293 -21.33 2.84 1.60
C PHE A 293 -21.16 2.97 0.07
N SER A 294 -19.92 3.12 -0.41
CA SER A 294 -19.64 3.26 -1.85
C SER A 294 -19.72 1.92 -2.60
N LEU A 295 -19.40 0.81 -1.95
CA LEU A 295 -19.51 -0.53 -2.55
C LEU A 295 -20.97 -0.97 -2.72
N GLN A 296 -21.89 -0.53 -1.86
CA GLN A 296 -23.32 -0.76 -2.06
C GLN A 296 -23.86 0.00 -3.29
N GLN A 297 -23.34 1.19 -3.59
CA GLN A 297 -23.72 1.92 -4.80
C GLN A 297 -23.17 1.28 -6.09
N LEU A 298 -21.99 0.64 -6.05
CA LEU A 298 -21.49 -0.14 -7.20
C LEU A 298 -22.32 -1.41 -7.46
N SER A 299 -22.80 -2.11 -6.43
CA SER A 299 -23.65 -3.29 -6.60
C SER A 299 -25.03 -2.95 -7.18
N TYR A 300 -25.52 -1.73 -6.95
CA TYR A 300 -26.75 -1.23 -7.59
C TYR A 300 -26.52 -0.93 -9.09
N ARG A 301 -25.36 -0.35 -9.49
CA ARG A 301 -25.07 -0.09 -10.91
C ARG A 301 -24.92 -1.38 -11.74
N VAL A 302 -24.22 -2.38 -11.21
CA VAL A 302 -24.08 -3.68 -11.89
C VAL A 302 -25.42 -4.41 -12.05
N ARG A 303 -26.37 -4.24 -11.12
CA ARG A 303 -27.72 -4.81 -11.27
C ARG A 303 -28.55 -4.16 -12.38
N TRP A 304 -28.36 -2.89 -12.66
CA TRP A 304 -29.07 -2.18 -13.74
C TRP A 304 -28.53 -2.52 -15.14
N GLU A 305 -27.24 -2.76 -15.29
CA GLU A 305 -26.64 -3.17 -16.57
C GLU A 305 -26.99 -4.62 -16.95
N VAL A 306 -27.17 -5.52 -15.98
CA VAL A 306 -27.59 -6.91 -16.25
C VAL A 306 -29.08 -7.03 -16.54
N SER A 307 -29.93 -6.13 -16.04
CA SER A 307 -31.38 -6.10 -16.39
C SER A 307 -31.67 -5.50 -17.75
N GLY A 308 -30.82 -4.58 -18.25
CA GLY A 308 -30.96 -3.97 -19.58
C GLY A 308 -30.66 -4.93 -20.76
N PHE A 309 -29.93 -6.02 -20.51
CA PHE A 309 -29.61 -7.02 -21.55
C PHE A 309 -30.67 -8.14 -21.70
N ARG A 310 -31.70 -8.20 -20.85
CA ARG A 310 -32.76 -9.23 -20.95
C ARG A 310 -33.99 -8.82 -21.74
N GLU A 311 -34.15 -7.57 -22.13
CA GLU A 311 -35.34 -7.11 -22.88
C GLU A 311 -35.13 -6.96 -24.40
N GLN A 312 -33.97 -7.28 -24.94
CA GLN A 312 -33.74 -7.24 -26.42
C GLN A 312 -33.70 -8.62 -27.08
N GLY A 313 -34.02 -9.72 -26.38
CA GLY A 313 -33.92 -11.11 -26.88
C GLY A 313 -35.24 -11.75 -27.30
N THR A 314 -36.40 -11.07 -27.27
CA THR A 314 -37.69 -11.66 -27.59
C THR A 314 -38.57 -10.80 -28.51
N ARG A 315 -38.04 -10.41 -29.65
CA ARG A 315 -38.84 -9.94 -30.82
C ARG A 315 -38.11 -10.32 -32.09
N ASN A 316 -38.23 -11.55 -32.51
CA ASN A 316 -38.08 -12.00 -33.89
C ASN A 316 -38.31 -13.51 -33.97
N ARG A 317 -39.54 -13.93 -33.80
CA ARG A 317 -40.11 -15.17 -34.38
C ARG A 317 -41.60 -14.96 -34.43
N GLU A 318 -42.05 -14.49 -35.57
CA GLU A 318 -43.34 -14.70 -36.19
C GLU A 318 -43.45 -13.71 -37.38
N GLN A 319 -43.03 -14.16 -38.54
CA GLN A 319 -43.61 -14.02 -39.88
C GLN A 319 -42.82 -14.91 -40.85
#